data_f64f8d5e351c58e99bb93aee7b753fb9
#
_entry.id   f64f8d5e351c58e99bb93aee7b753fb9
#
_cell.length_a   1.000
_cell.length_b   1.000
_cell.length_c   1.000
_cell.angle_alpha   90.00
_cell.angle_beta   90.00
_cell.angle_gamma   90.00
#
_symmetry.space_group_name_H-M   'P 1'
#
loop_
_entity.id
_entity.type
_entity.pdbx_description
1 polymer ?
#
loop_
_entity_poly.entity_id
_entity_poly.type
_entity_poly.pdbx_seq_one_letter_code
_entity_poly.pdbx_strand_id
1 'polypeptide(L)'
;MARYRGPKSKIARRFREPIFGPDKALERKSYPPGFHGPNKRRSKQSEYSLQLAEKQKAKYTYGILERQFANLFDKASRKVGITGELLLQFCEARLDNVVFRMGIAPTRRAARQMVGHRHITVNGEVVNIPSYSLRPGDKVGVRERSKSLEAISNSLASSGRLTYDWIEFDRNALQGTYVQHPTREQIPENIKEQLIVELYSK
;
A
#
# COMPACT_ATOMS: atom_id res chain seq x y z
N MET A 1 -8.23 9.68 -10.56
CA MET A 1 -8.25 8.20 -10.39
C MET A 1 -9.16 7.82 -9.23
N ALA A 2 -10.07 6.87 -9.41
CA ALA A 2 -11.01 6.44 -8.38
C ALA A 2 -10.30 5.79 -7.17
N ARG A 3 -10.84 6.01 -5.96
CA ARG A 3 -10.30 5.50 -4.70
C ARG A 3 -11.42 5.26 -3.69
N TYR A 4 -11.15 4.45 -2.67
CA TYR A 4 -12.06 4.32 -1.54
C TYR A 4 -12.13 5.63 -0.74
N ARG A 5 -13.32 6.20 -0.59
CA ARG A 5 -13.57 7.46 0.16
C ARG A 5 -14.32 7.25 1.47
N GLY A 6 -14.71 6.02 1.77
CA GLY A 6 -15.47 5.69 2.98
C GLY A 6 -14.64 5.78 4.26
N PRO A 7 -15.30 5.56 5.43
CA PRO A 7 -14.68 5.69 6.74
C PRO A 7 -13.58 4.65 6.96
N LYS A 8 -12.39 5.11 7.36
CA LYS A 8 -11.20 4.27 7.59
C LYS A 8 -11.40 3.31 8.76
N SER A 9 -11.90 3.83 9.88
CA SER A 9 -12.10 3.04 11.11
C SER A 9 -13.10 1.90 10.93
N LYS A 10 -14.06 2.02 10.01
CA LYS A 10 -14.98 0.92 9.68
C LYS A 10 -14.22 -0.26 9.09
N ILE A 11 -13.24 0.01 8.23
CA ILE A 11 -12.40 -1.01 7.59
C ILE A 11 -11.41 -1.59 8.62
N ALA A 12 -10.68 -0.74 9.36
CA ALA A 12 -9.75 -1.18 10.39
C ALA A 12 -10.44 -2.10 11.43
N ARG A 13 -11.61 -1.70 11.93
CA ARG A 13 -12.41 -2.52 12.85
C ARG A 13 -12.93 -3.82 12.24
N ARG A 14 -13.23 -3.85 10.92
CA ARG A 14 -13.65 -5.07 10.23
C ARG A 14 -12.54 -6.13 10.24
N PHE A 15 -11.30 -5.70 10.00
CA PHE A 15 -10.13 -6.58 9.97
C PHE A 15 -9.43 -6.70 11.32
N ARG A 16 -9.80 -5.87 12.31
CA ARG A 16 -9.16 -5.77 13.63
C ARG A 16 -7.67 -5.44 13.56
N GLU A 17 -7.28 -4.73 12.51
CA GLU A 17 -5.91 -4.31 12.25
C GLU A 17 -5.87 -2.84 11.81
N PRO A 18 -4.83 -2.08 12.18
CA PRO A 18 -4.69 -0.67 11.82
C PRO A 18 -4.19 -0.50 10.38
N ILE A 19 -4.95 -0.98 9.39
CA ILE A 19 -4.59 -1.01 7.96
C ILE A 19 -4.18 0.37 7.41
N PHE A 20 -4.77 1.44 7.93
CA PHE A 20 -4.51 2.81 7.46
C PHE A 20 -3.60 3.61 8.40
N GLY A 21 -2.90 2.96 9.32
CA GLY A 21 -2.14 3.55 10.41
C GLY A 21 -2.91 3.60 11.73
N PRO A 22 -2.36 4.19 12.79
CA PRO A 22 -2.97 4.24 14.12
C PRO A 22 -4.41 4.73 14.07
N ASP A 23 -5.32 4.04 14.78
CA ASP A 23 -6.75 4.33 14.77
C ASP A 23 -7.33 4.24 16.18
N LYS A 24 -7.60 5.39 16.80
CA LYS A 24 -8.20 5.51 18.14
C LYS A 24 -9.57 4.82 18.26
N ALA A 25 -10.31 4.71 17.17
CA ALA A 25 -11.61 4.03 17.17
C ALA A 25 -11.46 2.51 17.21
N LEU A 26 -10.39 1.96 16.62
CA LEU A 26 -10.05 0.54 16.71
C LEU A 26 -9.60 0.18 18.14
N GLU A 27 -8.79 1.03 18.76
CA GLU A 27 -8.30 0.84 20.14
C GLU A 27 -9.47 0.82 21.15
N ARG A 28 -10.43 1.76 21.00
CA ARG A 28 -11.60 1.85 21.90
C ARG A 28 -12.64 0.78 21.64
N LYS A 29 -12.80 0.31 20.39
CA LYS A 29 -13.87 -0.57 19.94
C LYS A 29 -13.31 -1.73 19.13
N SER A 30 -12.81 -2.77 19.80
CA SER A 30 -12.20 -3.96 19.18
C SER A 30 -13.20 -4.89 18.44
N TYR A 31 -14.48 -4.59 18.51
CA TYR A 31 -15.54 -5.38 17.87
C TYR A 31 -15.85 -4.87 16.44
N PRO A 32 -16.42 -5.73 15.57
CA PRO A 32 -16.79 -5.35 14.21
C PRO A 32 -17.71 -4.13 14.14
N PRO A 33 -17.68 -3.35 13.06
CA PRO A 33 -18.57 -2.20 12.90
C PRO A 33 -20.01 -2.60 12.66
N GLY A 34 -20.94 -1.71 12.99
CA GLY A 34 -22.38 -1.87 12.77
C GLY A 34 -23.15 -2.11 14.06
N PHE A 35 -24.49 -2.03 13.95
CA PHE A 35 -25.42 -2.17 15.08
C PHE A 35 -25.23 -3.50 15.84
N HIS A 36 -25.06 -4.59 15.12
CA HIS A 36 -24.85 -5.93 15.70
C HIS A 36 -23.39 -6.24 16.09
N GLY A 37 -22.47 -5.28 15.91
CA GLY A 37 -21.04 -5.49 16.16
C GLY A 37 -20.73 -6.00 17.57
N PRO A 38 -21.22 -5.36 18.65
CA PRO A 38 -20.98 -5.76 20.03
C PRO A 38 -21.50 -7.17 20.35
N ASN A 39 -22.69 -7.49 19.84
CA ASN A 39 -23.41 -8.73 20.14
C ASN A 39 -23.16 -9.84 19.10
N LYS A 40 -22.23 -9.63 18.16
CA LYS A 40 -21.96 -10.62 17.12
C LYS A 40 -21.31 -11.86 17.73
N ARG A 41 -22.04 -12.97 17.77
CA ARG A 41 -21.52 -14.28 18.18
C ARG A 41 -20.44 -14.72 17.19
N ARG A 42 -19.42 -15.44 17.67
CA ARG A 42 -18.41 -16.07 16.82
C ARG A 42 -19.09 -17.17 16.00
N SER A 43 -19.22 -16.97 14.71
CA SER A 43 -19.62 -18.02 13.76
C SER A 43 -18.40 -18.58 13.07
N LYS A 44 -18.45 -19.87 12.73
CA LYS A 44 -17.42 -20.51 11.89
C LYS A 44 -17.38 -19.78 10.54
N GLN A 45 -16.23 -19.27 10.19
CA GLN A 45 -16.05 -18.62 8.89
C GLN A 45 -15.87 -19.68 7.81
N SER A 46 -16.57 -19.52 6.69
CA SER A 46 -16.31 -20.37 5.52
C SER A 46 -14.94 -20.03 4.91
N GLU A 47 -14.34 -21.00 4.25
CA GLU A 47 -13.08 -20.82 3.53
C GLU A 47 -13.14 -19.65 2.54
N TYR A 48 -14.21 -19.57 1.74
CA TYR A 48 -14.46 -18.44 0.86
C TYR A 48 -14.44 -17.09 1.59
N SER A 49 -15.04 -17.01 2.77
CA SER A 49 -15.06 -15.78 3.58
C SER A 49 -13.65 -15.37 4.03
N LEU A 50 -12.80 -16.33 4.36
CA LEU A 50 -11.39 -16.09 4.75
C LEU A 50 -10.58 -15.60 3.55
N GLN A 51 -10.68 -16.28 2.42
CA GLN A 51 -10.02 -15.90 1.16
C GLN A 51 -10.44 -14.50 0.71
N LEU A 52 -11.76 -14.21 0.74
CA LEU A 52 -12.28 -12.90 0.40
C LEU A 52 -11.80 -11.80 1.37
N ALA A 53 -11.73 -12.11 2.66
CA ALA A 53 -11.24 -11.16 3.66
C ALA A 53 -9.79 -10.77 3.41
N GLU A 54 -8.90 -11.73 3.14
CA GLU A 54 -7.49 -11.46 2.84
C GLU A 54 -7.32 -10.65 1.55
N LYS A 55 -8.05 -10.97 0.49
CA LYS A 55 -8.07 -10.15 -0.73
C LYS A 55 -8.49 -8.70 -0.44
N GLN A 56 -9.57 -8.52 0.30
CA GLN A 56 -10.05 -7.18 0.65
C GLN A 56 -9.06 -6.43 1.55
N LYS A 57 -8.40 -7.12 2.50
CA LYS A 57 -7.35 -6.57 3.33
C LYS A 57 -6.21 -6.03 2.48
N ALA A 58 -5.62 -6.84 1.61
CA ALA A 58 -4.56 -6.43 0.69
C ALA A 58 -4.97 -5.22 -0.16
N LYS A 59 -6.16 -5.26 -0.74
CA LYS A 59 -6.69 -4.19 -1.56
C LYS A 59 -6.85 -2.86 -0.81
N TYR A 60 -7.31 -2.89 0.45
CA TYR A 60 -7.42 -1.68 1.27
C TYR A 60 -6.07 -1.17 1.75
N THR A 61 -5.14 -2.05 2.10
CA THR A 61 -3.78 -1.70 2.51
C THR A 61 -3.07 -0.88 1.44
N TYR A 62 -3.08 -1.33 0.19
CA TYR A 62 -2.46 -0.63 -0.94
C TYR A 62 -3.36 0.45 -1.58
N GLY A 63 -4.61 0.57 -1.16
CA GLY A 63 -5.56 1.55 -1.70
C GLY A 63 -5.93 1.30 -3.16
N ILE A 64 -5.90 0.04 -3.62
CA ILE A 64 -6.18 -0.40 -4.98
C ILE A 64 -7.66 -0.78 -5.10
N LEU A 65 -8.30 -0.48 -6.24
CA LEU A 65 -9.67 -0.92 -6.54
C LEU A 65 -9.68 -2.31 -7.15
N GLU A 66 -10.83 -2.99 -7.07
CA GLU A 66 -11.00 -4.39 -7.48
C GLU A 66 -10.47 -4.68 -8.89
N ARG A 67 -10.92 -3.92 -9.89
CA ARG A 67 -10.48 -4.12 -11.27
C ARG A 67 -8.97 -4.01 -11.46
N GLN A 68 -8.35 -3.03 -10.80
CA GLN A 68 -6.90 -2.86 -10.87
C GLN A 68 -6.16 -3.99 -10.15
N PHE A 69 -6.70 -4.46 -9.03
CA PHE A 69 -6.12 -5.57 -8.27
C PHE A 69 -6.21 -6.88 -9.06
N ALA A 70 -7.36 -7.17 -9.68
CA ALA A 70 -7.52 -8.32 -10.59
C ALA A 70 -6.52 -8.26 -11.76
N ASN A 71 -6.36 -7.10 -12.41
CA ASN A 71 -5.38 -6.93 -13.48
C ASN A 71 -3.93 -7.18 -13.02
N LEU A 72 -3.59 -6.81 -11.77
CA LEU A 72 -2.28 -7.11 -11.19
C LEU A 72 -2.13 -8.62 -10.94
N PHE A 73 -3.18 -9.28 -10.48
CA PHE A 73 -3.20 -10.72 -10.31
C PHE A 73 -3.02 -11.46 -11.64
N ASP A 74 -3.77 -11.08 -12.67
CA ASP A 74 -3.65 -11.66 -14.03
C ASP A 74 -2.24 -11.46 -14.59
N LYS A 75 -1.61 -10.32 -14.30
CA LYS A 75 -0.22 -10.08 -14.69
C LYS A 75 0.76 -10.94 -13.91
N ALA A 76 0.50 -11.19 -12.62
CA ALA A 76 1.32 -12.04 -11.78
C ALA A 76 1.23 -13.52 -12.19
N SER A 77 0.02 -14.01 -12.49
CA SER A 77 -0.21 -15.40 -12.88
C SER A 77 0.45 -15.81 -14.22
N ARG A 78 0.71 -14.81 -15.10
CA ARG A 78 1.39 -15.03 -16.38
C ARG A 78 2.91 -15.00 -16.29
N LYS A 79 3.49 -14.58 -15.16
CA LYS A 79 4.93 -14.53 -14.95
C LYS A 79 5.43 -15.82 -14.29
N VAL A 80 6.67 -16.19 -14.62
CA VAL A 80 7.36 -17.29 -13.95
C VAL A 80 7.67 -16.90 -12.50
N GLY A 81 7.29 -17.75 -11.55
CA GLY A 81 7.51 -17.55 -10.12
C GLY A 81 6.25 -17.79 -9.28
N ILE A 82 6.34 -17.54 -7.98
CA ILE A 82 5.22 -17.72 -7.05
C ILE A 82 4.24 -16.57 -7.24
N THR A 83 3.05 -16.84 -7.76
CA THR A 83 2.04 -15.83 -8.13
C THR A 83 1.70 -14.88 -6.97
N GLY A 84 1.60 -15.39 -5.74
CA GLY A 84 1.29 -14.58 -4.57
C GLY A 84 2.38 -13.54 -4.24
N GLU A 85 3.65 -13.95 -4.30
CA GLU A 85 4.79 -13.07 -4.10
C GLU A 85 4.88 -12.01 -5.20
N LEU A 86 4.76 -12.43 -6.46
CA LEU A 86 4.76 -11.52 -7.61
C LEU A 86 3.64 -10.48 -7.52
N LEU A 87 2.46 -10.86 -7.05
CA LEU A 87 1.35 -9.94 -6.82
C LEU A 87 1.72 -8.86 -5.79
N LEU A 88 2.31 -9.26 -4.67
CA LEU A 88 2.76 -8.31 -3.63
C LEU A 88 3.90 -7.43 -4.15
N GLN A 89 4.86 -7.99 -4.89
CA GLN A 89 5.92 -7.21 -5.54
C GLN A 89 5.37 -6.15 -6.48
N PHE A 90 4.35 -6.47 -7.28
CA PHE A 90 3.70 -5.48 -8.13
C PHE A 90 2.95 -4.40 -7.35
N CYS A 91 2.38 -4.75 -6.19
CA CYS A 91 1.79 -3.76 -5.30
C CYS A 91 2.85 -2.84 -4.68
N GLU A 92 4.02 -3.39 -4.29
CA GLU A 92 5.13 -2.63 -3.73
C GLU A 92 5.84 -1.76 -4.78
N ALA A 93 5.97 -2.23 -6.02
CA ALA A 93 6.61 -1.48 -7.12
C ALA A 93 5.78 -0.30 -7.65
N ARG A 94 4.60 -0.02 -7.10
CA ARG A 94 3.79 1.12 -7.50
C ARG A 94 4.40 2.43 -6.97
N LEU A 95 4.39 3.47 -7.80
CA LEU A 95 4.94 4.78 -7.45
C LEU A 95 4.30 5.37 -6.18
N ASP A 96 2.97 5.27 -6.02
CA ASP A 96 2.28 5.75 -4.82
C ASP A 96 2.75 5.05 -3.55
N ASN A 97 3.07 3.76 -3.64
CA ASN A 97 3.56 2.99 -2.51
C ASN A 97 5.04 3.27 -2.22
N VAL A 98 5.90 3.35 -3.25
CA VAL A 98 7.33 3.66 -3.06
C VAL A 98 7.52 5.05 -2.44
N VAL A 99 6.77 6.07 -2.87
CA VAL A 99 6.76 7.40 -2.24
C VAL A 99 6.37 7.35 -0.76
N PHE A 100 5.42 6.48 -0.40
CA PHE A 100 5.08 6.24 1.01
C PHE A 100 6.21 5.53 1.76
N ARG A 101 6.84 4.51 1.17
CA ARG A 101 7.98 3.77 1.77
C ARG A 101 9.21 4.66 2.00
N MET A 102 9.46 5.62 1.12
CA MET A 102 10.51 6.63 1.29
C MET A 102 10.22 7.63 2.42
N GLY A 103 8.99 7.61 3.00
CA GLY A 103 8.59 8.53 4.06
C GLY A 103 8.28 9.96 3.58
N ILE A 104 8.29 10.22 2.27
CA ILE A 104 7.93 11.52 1.66
C ILE A 104 6.49 11.89 2.03
N ALA A 105 5.63 10.89 2.20
CA ALA A 105 4.25 11.09 2.61
C ALA A 105 3.88 10.20 3.81
N PRO A 106 3.10 10.71 4.79
CA PRO A 106 2.78 9.97 6.03
C PRO A 106 1.81 8.82 5.81
N THR A 107 1.13 8.76 4.68
CA THR A 107 0.20 7.68 4.33
C THR A 107 0.20 7.41 2.83
N ARG A 108 -0.14 6.18 2.42
CA ARG A 108 -0.32 5.84 0.99
C ARG A 108 -1.33 6.73 0.27
N ARG A 109 -2.33 7.27 0.98
CA ARG A 109 -3.30 8.22 0.43
C ARG A 109 -2.67 9.60 0.15
N ALA A 110 -1.83 10.07 1.05
CA ALA A 110 -1.08 11.31 0.87
C ALA A 110 -0.05 11.15 -0.25
N ALA A 111 0.69 10.04 -0.29
CA ALA A 111 1.60 9.71 -1.39
C ALA A 111 0.90 9.74 -2.75
N ARG A 112 -0.26 9.10 -2.84
CA ARG A 112 -1.08 9.10 -4.06
C ARG A 112 -1.52 10.50 -4.47
N GLN A 113 -1.83 11.38 -3.52
CA GLN A 113 -2.17 12.78 -3.79
C GLN A 113 -0.95 13.55 -4.29
N MET A 114 0.21 13.38 -3.66
CA MET A 114 1.45 14.03 -4.10
C MET A 114 1.82 13.64 -5.53
N VAL A 115 1.75 12.36 -5.88
CA VAL A 115 1.97 11.92 -7.27
C VAL A 115 0.95 12.55 -8.22
N GLY A 116 -0.35 12.48 -7.89
CA GLY A 116 -1.42 13.06 -8.72
C GLY A 116 -1.30 14.58 -8.91
N HIS A 117 -0.75 15.29 -7.94
CA HIS A 117 -0.50 16.73 -7.98
C HIS A 117 0.84 17.11 -8.62
N ARG A 118 1.56 16.14 -9.23
CA ARG A 118 2.80 16.35 -9.98
C ARG A 118 3.98 16.85 -9.13
N HIS A 119 4.05 16.42 -7.85
CA HIS A 119 5.17 16.74 -6.96
C HIS A 119 6.31 15.74 -7.06
N ILE A 120 6.11 14.60 -7.73
CA ILE A 120 7.06 13.48 -7.82
C ILE A 120 7.62 13.36 -9.23
N THR A 121 8.89 13.04 -9.31
CA THR A 121 9.61 12.74 -10.56
C THR A 121 10.10 11.30 -10.56
N VAL A 122 10.19 10.71 -11.75
CA VAL A 122 10.83 9.42 -11.99
C VAL A 122 11.86 9.62 -13.10
N ASN A 123 13.11 9.28 -12.83
CA ASN A 123 14.23 9.49 -13.75
C ASN A 123 14.35 10.95 -14.27
N GLY A 124 14.00 11.92 -13.40
CA GLY A 124 14.02 13.35 -13.74
C GLY A 124 12.72 13.89 -14.37
N GLU A 125 11.84 13.04 -14.86
CA GLU A 125 10.57 13.43 -15.46
C GLU A 125 9.41 13.44 -14.47
N VAL A 126 8.51 14.42 -14.59
CA VAL A 126 7.34 14.53 -13.72
C VAL A 126 6.29 13.48 -14.07
N VAL A 127 6.00 12.57 -13.14
CA VAL A 127 4.99 11.53 -13.30
C VAL A 127 3.78 11.81 -12.41
N ASN A 128 2.58 11.85 -13.01
CA ASN A 128 1.32 12.09 -12.32
C ASN A 128 0.42 10.84 -12.21
N ILE A 129 0.97 9.66 -12.50
CA ILE A 129 0.24 8.38 -12.50
C ILE A 129 0.63 7.59 -11.25
N PRO A 130 -0.21 7.54 -10.19
CA PRO A 130 0.12 6.81 -8.95
C PRO A 130 0.31 5.31 -9.14
N SER A 131 -0.28 4.73 -10.17
CA SER A 131 -0.14 3.31 -10.51
C SER A 131 1.05 3.02 -11.43
N TYR A 132 1.92 3.99 -11.68
CA TYR A 132 3.15 3.78 -12.43
C TYR A 132 3.97 2.67 -11.75
N SER A 133 4.39 1.68 -12.50
CA SER A 133 5.15 0.53 -12.00
C SER A 133 6.62 0.80 -12.19
N LEU A 134 7.34 0.95 -11.09
CA LEU A 134 8.77 1.16 -11.08
C LEU A 134 9.51 -0.13 -11.43
N ARG A 135 10.67 0.04 -12.05
CA ARG A 135 11.62 -1.03 -12.35
C ARG A 135 12.87 -0.89 -11.48
N PRO A 136 13.57 -1.98 -11.19
CA PRO A 136 14.88 -1.87 -10.56
C PRO A 136 15.79 -0.89 -11.31
N GLY A 137 16.42 0.02 -10.56
CA GLY A 137 17.25 1.11 -11.08
C GLY A 137 16.53 2.46 -11.28
N ASP A 138 15.20 2.50 -11.23
CA ASP A 138 14.48 3.77 -11.36
C ASP A 138 14.74 4.71 -10.18
N LYS A 139 15.03 5.97 -10.48
CA LYS A 139 15.25 7.03 -9.50
C LYS A 139 13.96 7.81 -9.30
N VAL A 140 13.48 7.85 -8.05
CA VAL A 140 12.27 8.57 -7.65
C VAL A 140 12.68 9.76 -6.79
N GLY A 141 12.21 10.95 -7.14
CA GLY A 141 12.56 12.17 -6.41
C GLY A 141 11.38 13.13 -6.27
N VAL A 142 11.59 14.14 -5.45
CA VAL A 142 10.66 15.27 -5.31
C VAL A 142 11.04 16.34 -6.33
N ARG A 143 10.04 16.87 -7.05
CA ARG A 143 10.22 17.97 -7.99
C ARG A 143 10.81 19.20 -7.27
N GLU A 144 11.79 19.89 -7.87
CA GLU A 144 12.48 21.05 -7.28
C GLU A 144 11.54 22.07 -6.64
N ARG A 145 10.52 22.51 -7.36
CA ARG A 145 9.52 23.47 -6.88
C ARG A 145 8.71 22.98 -5.67
N SER A 146 8.76 21.69 -5.37
CA SER A 146 7.98 21.05 -4.31
C SER A 146 8.82 20.67 -3.10
N LYS A 147 10.14 20.83 -3.15
CA LYS A 147 11.03 20.49 -2.04
C LYS A 147 10.78 21.34 -0.78
N SER A 148 10.31 22.57 -0.96
CA SER A 148 9.99 23.48 0.14
C SER A 148 8.62 23.24 0.81
N LEU A 149 7.87 22.23 0.40
CA LEU A 149 6.56 21.94 0.97
C LEU A 149 6.69 21.41 2.42
N GLU A 150 6.10 22.14 3.37
CA GLU A 150 6.07 21.75 4.80
C GLU A 150 5.50 20.34 5.02
N ALA A 151 4.54 19.91 4.19
CA ALA A 151 3.98 18.58 4.29
C ALA A 151 5.02 17.46 4.08
N ILE A 152 6.06 17.69 3.28
CA ILE A 152 7.14 16.75 3.03
C ILE A 152 8.11 16.76 4.21
N SER A 153 8.55 17.94 4.67
CA SER A 153 9.47 18.08 5.80
C SER A 153 8.87 17.51 7.09
N ASN A 154 7.60 17.79 7.37
CA ASN A 154 6.86 17.22 8.51
C ASN A 154 6.71 15.70 8.42
N SER A 155 6.47 15.18 7.23
CA SER A 155 6.40 13.73 7.02
C SER A 155 7.73 13.05 7.30
N LEU A 156 8.83 13.60 6.78
CA LEU A 156 10.17 13.06 6.98
C LEU A 156 10.64 13.14 8.43
N ALA A 157 10.26 14.19 9.14
CA ALA A 157 10.52 14.33 10.57
C ALA A 157 9.76 13.28 11.41
N SER A 158 8.52 12.99 11.05
CA SER A 158 7.65 12.05 11.77
C SER A 158 7.85 10.58 11.40
N SER A 159 8.34 10.28 10.20
CA SER A 159 8.44 8.90 9.68
C SER A 159 9.61 8.08 10.26
N GLY A 160 10.46 8.67 11.11
CA GLY A 160 11.66 8.01 11.62
C GLY A 160 12.64 7.60 10.50
N ARG A 161 13.62 6.75 10.82
CA ARG A 161 14.51 6.14 9.83
C ARG A 161 13.93 4.79 9.39
N LEU A 162 12.87 4.81 8.60
CA LEU A 162 12.41 3.60 7.93
C LEU A 162 13.36 3.33 6.76
N THR A 163 14.22 2.34 6.93
CA THR A 163 15.12 1.82 5.89
C THR A 163 14.53 0.52 5.35
N TYR A 164 14.47 0.41 4.05
CA TYR A 164 14.07 -0.81 3.36
C TYR A 164 15.20 -1.23 2.43
N ASP A 165 15.61 -2.48 2.44
CA ASP A 165 16.73 -2.98 1.65
C ASP A 165 16.56 -2.82 0.13
N TRP A 166 15.33 -2.68 -0.33
CA TRP A 166 15.00 -2.52 -1.76
C TRP A 166 14.83 -1.06 -2.20
N ILE A 167 15.04 -0.09 -1.27
CA ILE A 167 14.92 1.34 -1.55
C ILE A 167 16.08 2.06 -0.87
N GLU A 168 16.94 2.68 -1.65
CA GLU A 168 17.92 3.65 -1.16
C GLU A 168 17.28 5.03 -1.21
N PHE A 169 17.29 5.77 -0.10
CA PHE A 169 16.70 7.11 -0.04
C PHE A 169 17.62 8.12 0.63
N ASP A 170 18.03 9.13 -0.14
CA ASP A 170 18.73 10.30 0.38
C ASP A 170 17.72 11.38 0.78
N ARG A 171 17.64 11.63 2.11
CA ARG A 171 16.73 12.62 2.69
C ARG A 171 17.12 14.05 2.35
N ASN A 172 18.40 14.33 2.14
CA ASN A 172 18.89 15.68 1.84
C ASN A 172 18.58 16.05 0.38
N ALA A 173 18.83 15.14 -0.52
CA ALA A 173 18.52 15.32 -1.93
C ALA A 173 17.01 15.15 -2.22
N LEU A 174 16.22 14.54 -1.30
CA LEU A 174 14.83 14.12 -1.49
C LEU A 174 14.67 13.24 -2.73
N GLN A 175 15.63 12.34 -2.92
CA GLN A 175 15.69 11.41 -4.05
C GLN A 175 16.08 10.02 -3.55
N GLY A 176 15.50 9.00 -4.15
CA GLY A 176 15.86 7.62 -3.86
C GLY A 176 15.84 6.76 -5.10
N THR A 177 16.47 5.59 -4.98
CA THR A 177 16.53 4.59 -6.05
C THR A 177 15.76 3.35 -5.63
N TYR A 178 14.92 2.85 -6.52
CA TYR A 178 14.27 1.54 -6.36
C TYR A 178 15.25 0.47 -6.83
N VAL A 179 15.97 -0.16 -5.88
CA VAL A 179 17.12 -1.04 -6.17
C VAL A 179 16.68 -2.36 -6.77
N GLN A 180 15.71 -3.03 -6.12
CA GLN A 180 15.25 -4.36 -6.51
C GLN A 180 13.79 -4.59 -6.10
N HIS A 181 13.17 -5.66 -6.59
CA HIS A 181 11.89 -6.09 -6.06
C HIS A 181 12.08 -6.71 -4.67
N PRO A 182 11.23 -6.35 -3.68
CA PRO A 182 11.32 -6.93 -2.35
C PRO A 182 11.01 -8.43 -2.35
N THR A 183 11.69 -9.17 -1.49
CA THR A 183 11.29 -10.56 -1.16
C THR A 183 10.06 -10.55 -0.27
N ARG A 184 9.37 -11.70 -0.13
CA ARG A 184 8.17 -11.78 0.72
C ARG A 184 8.47 -11.39 2.17
N GLU A 185 9.62 -11.78 2.70
CA GLU A 185 10.04 -11.53 4.09
C GLU A 185 10.30 -10.04 4.37
N GLN A 186 10.76 -9.32 3.37
CA GLN A 186 11.02 -7.88 3.46
C GLN A 186 9.74 -7.05 3.49
N ILE A 187 8.62 -7.57 2.98
CA ILE A 187 7.33 -6.86 2.95
C ILE A 187 6.68 -6.92 4.33
N PRO A 188 6.53 -5.78 5.04
CA PRO A 188 6.07 -5.77 6.43
C PRO A 188 4.56 -6.00 6.59
N GLU A 189 3.78 -6.01 5.50
CA GLU A 189 2.35 -6.23 5.55
C GLU A 189 2.01 -7.70 5.87
N ASN A 190 1.20 -7.90 6.91
CA ASN A 190 0.68 -9.22 7.27
C ASN A 190 -0.49 -9.60 6.35
N ILE A 191 -0.18 -10.09 5.16
CA ILE A 191 -1.13 -10.53 4.14
C ILE A 191 -0.81 -11.99 3.79
N LYS A 192 -1.83 -12.84 3.82
CA LYS A 192 -1.73 -14.24 3.40
C LYS A 192 -2.02 -14.35 1.91
N GLU A 193 -1.01 -14.18 1.09
CA GLU A 193 -1.10 -14.15 -0.37
C GLU A 193 -1.66 -15.45 -0.97
N GLN A 194 -1.38 -16.59 -0.35
CA GLN A 194 -1.89 -17.89 -0.81
C GLN A 194 -3.42 -17.94 -0.84
N LEU A 195 -4.09 -17.39 0.20
CA LEU A 195 -5.55 -17.32 0.22
C LEU A 195 -6.12 -16.44 -0.91
N ILE A 196 -5.36 -15.43 -1.34
CA ILE A 196 -5.74 -14.59 -2.47
C ILE A 196 -5.62 -15.37 -3.78
N VAL A 197 -4.54 -16.14 -3.94
CA VAL A 197 -4.34 -17.00 -5.11
C VAL A 197 -5.44 -18.03 -5.22
N GLU A 198 -5.76 -18.72 -4.14
CA GLU A 198 -6.85 -19.71 -4.08
C GLU A 198 -8.22 -19.10 -4.44
N LEU A 199 -8.48 -17.87 -4.02
CA LEU A 199 -9.73 -17.17 -4.35
C LEU A 199 -9.89 -16.90 -5.84
N TYR A 200 -8.82 -16.50 -6.51
CA TYR A 200 -8.84 -16.18 -7.94
C TYR A 200 -8.68 -17.39 -8.85
N SER A 201 -8.27 -18.54 -8.31
CA SER A 201 -8.10 -19.80 -9.04
C SER A 201 -9.38 -20.65 -9.11
N LYS A 202 -10.47 -20.18 -8.48
CA LYS A 202 -11.80 -20.84 -8.46
C LYS A 202 -12.64 -20.52 -9.67
#